data_7334d895d98bfbe1dc0ec6c6c865c5be
#
_entry.id   7334d895d98bfbe1dc0ec6c6c865c5be
#
_cell.length_a   1.000
_cell.length_b   1.000
_cell.length_c   1.000
_cell.angle_alpha   90.00
_cell.angle_beta   90.00
_cell.angle_gamma   90.00
#
_symmetry.space_group_name_H-M   'P 1'
#
loop_
_entity.id
_entity.type
_entity.pdbx_description
1 polymer ?
#
loop_
_entity_poly.entity_id
_entity_poly.type
_entity_poly.pdbx_seq_one_letter_code
_entity_poly.pdbx_strand_id
1 'polypeptide(L)'
;VTLAEAADAINFGLAGRVVLVTGGVRGVGAGISSVFAEQGATVITCARRAVDGQPYEFHRCDIRDEDSVKRLVGEIGERHGRLDMLVNNAGGSPYALAAEATHNFHRKIVELNVLAPLLVSQHANVLMQAQPNGGSIVNICSVSGRRPTPGTAAYGAAKAGLENLTTTLAVEWAPKVRVNAVVVGMVETERSELFYGDAESIARVAATVPLGRLARPADIGWAAAFLASDAASYIS
;
A
#
# COMPACT_ATOMS: atom_id res chain seq x y z
N VAL A 1 -6.59 23.09 14.64
CA VAL A 1 -5.29 22.41 14.55
C VAL A 1 -5.04 22.14 13.09
N THR A 2 -4.02 22.75 12.50
CA THR A 2 -3.62 22.48 11.12
C THR A 2 -2.97 21.09 11.04
N LEU A 3 -2.96 20.47 9.84
CA LEU A 3 -2.30 19.16 9.64
C LEU A 3 -0.80 19.21 9.98
N ALA A 4 -0.15 20.37 9.85
CA ALA A 4 1.24 20.58 10.24
C ALA A 4 1.42 20.57 11.77
N GLU A 5 0.54 21.24 12.52
CA GLU A 5 0.56 21.22 13.99
C GLU A 5 0.23 19.84 14.58
N ALA A 6 -0.59 19.03 13.87
CA ALA A 6 -0.87 17.64 14.26
C ALA A 6 0.33 16.71 13.98
N ALA A 7 1.11 16.96 12.93
CA ALA A 7 2.29 16.17 12.58
C ALA A 7 3.38 16.27 13.67
N ASP A 8 3.57 17.44 14.27
CA ASP A 8 4.52 17.64 15.39
C ASP A 8 4.06 16.97 16.70
N ALA A 9 2.77 16.61 16.82
CA ALA A 9 2.19 16.02 18.03
C ALA A 9 2.10 14.50 18.01
N ILE A 10 2.09 13.85 16.83
CA ILE A 10 1.94 12.40 16.69
C ILE A 10 3.29 11.76 16.38
N ASN A 11 3.84 11.02 17.35
CA ASN A 11 5.04 10.22 17.16
C ASN A 11 4.69 8.73 17.32
N PHE A 12 4.78 7.99 16.22
CA PHE A 12 4.54 6.54 16.22
C PHE A 12 5.79 5.70 16.53
N GLY A 13 6.92 6.31 16.88
CA GLY A 13 8.16 5.60 17.21
C GLY A 13 8.79 4.89 16.00
N LEU A 14 8.64 5.46 14.80
CA LEU A 14 9.16 4.87 13.57
C LEU A 14 10.61 5.27 13.24
N ALA A 15 11.21 6.14 14.04
CA ALA A 15 12.59 6.58 13.83
C ALA A 15 13.56 5.38 13.80
N GLY A 16 14.36 5.30 12.73
CA GLY A 16 15.32 4.22 12.51
C GLY A 16 14.71 2.86 12.10
N ARG A 17 13.40 2.76 11.94
CA ARG A 17 12.73 1.59 11.36
C ARG A 17 12.86 1.59 9.84
N VAL A 18 12.94 0.43 9.24
CA VAL A 18 13.03 0.24 7.78
C VAL A 18 11.67 -0.16 7.22
N VAL A 19 11.16 0.61 6.26
CA VAL A 19 9.89 0.33 5.59
C VAL A 19 10.06 0.19 4.09
N LEU A 20 9.47 -0.86 3.52
CA LEU A 20 9.31 -1.02 2.07
C LEU A 20 7.89 -0.61 1.67
N VAL A 21 7.76 0.38 0.78
CA VAL A 21 6.49 0.80 0.18
C VAL A 21 6.47 0.43 -1.29
N THR A 22 5.69 -0.60 -1.66
CA THR A 22 5.56 -0.97 -3.07
C THR A 22 4.75 0.08 -3.82
N GLY A 23 5.25 0.53 -4.98
CA GLY A 23 4.64 1.64 -5.72
C GLY A 23 4.70 2.98 -4.96
N GLY A 24 5.67 3.15 -4.07
CA GLY A 24 5.82 4.31 -3.18
C GLY A 24 6.23 5.62 -3.84
N VAL A 25 6.31 5.67 -5.18
CA VAL A 25 6.91 6.78 -5.94
C VAL A 25 5.90 7.81 -6.44
N ARG A 26 4.60 7.59 -6.32
CA ARG A 26 3.53 8.49 -6.80
C ARG A 26 2.18 8.20 -6.13
N GLY A 27 1.24 9.14 -6.28
CA GLY A 27 -0.14 8.99 -5.78
C GLY A 27 -0.21 8.61 -4.31
N VAL A 28 -1.06 7.65 -3.99
CA VAL A 28 -1.24 7.14 -2.62
C VAL A 28 0.08 6.65 -2.03
N GLY A 29 0.88 5.92 -2.82
CA GLY A 29 2.18 5.41 -2.36
C GLY A 29 3.17 6.51 -1.98
N ALA A 30 3.24 7.60 -2.74
CA ALA A 30 4.10 8.73 -2.40
C ALA A 30 3.67 9.40 -1.08
N GLY A 31 2.36 9.56 -0.86
CA GLY A 31 1.86 10.10 0.41
C GLY A 31 2.15 9.18 1.60
N ILE A 32 2.06 7.85 1.40
CA ILE A 32 2.47 6.87 2.40
C ILE A 32 3.96 7.04 2.69
N SER A 33 4.81 7.06 1.66
CA SER A 33 6.26 7.22 1.79
C SER A 33 6.63 8.51 2.53
N SER A 34 5.96 9.63 2.23
CA SER A 34 6.16 10.92 2.89
C SER A 34 5.88 10.83 4.40
N VAL A 35 4.73 10.29 4.79
CA VAL A 35 4.37 10.16 6.21
C VAL A 35 5.36 9.27 6.96
N PHE A 36 5.79 8.15 6.40
CA PHE A 36 6.81 7.32 7.06
C PHE A 36 8.15 8.04 7.20
N ALA A 37 8.57 8.82 6.21
CA ALA A 37 9.79 9.62 6.28
C ALA A 37 9.66 10.76 7.31
N GLU A 38 8.52 11.45 7.36
CA GLU A 38 8.22 12.46 8.38
C GLU A 38 8.27 11.90 9.81
N GLN A 39 7.95 10.61 9.97
CA GLN A 39 8.05 9.88 11.24
C GLN A 39 9.46 9.31 11.51
N GLY A 40 10.46 9.64 10.66
CA GLY A 40 11.87 9.26 10.84
C GLY A 40 12.22 7.84 10.39
N ALA A 41 11.34 7.15 9.66
CA ALA A 41 11.63 5.84 9.09
C ALA A 41 12.59 5.94 7.90
N THR A 42 13.43 4.93 7.71
CA THR A 42 14.17 4.71 6.46
C THR A 42 13.22 4.14 5.43
N VAL A 43 12.83 4.97 4.45
CA VAL A 43 11.86 4.58 3.42
C VAL A 43 12.56 4.02 2.19
N ILE A 44 12.16 2.82 1.81
CA ILE A 44 12.56 2.14 0.58
C ILE A 44 11.33 2.03 -0.31
N THR A 45 11.47 2.40 -1.58
CA THR A 45 10.39 2.32 -2.55
C THR A 45 10.78 1.43 -3.71
N CYS A 46 9.79 0.79 -4.33
CA CYS A 46 10.02 0.05 -5.56
C CYS A 46 8.93 0.31 -6.60
N ALA A 47 9.33 0.30 -7.85
CA ALA A 47 8.43 0.37 -9.00
C ALA A 47 9.13 -0.17 -10.26
N ARG A 48 8.36 -0.44 -11.31
CA ARG A 48 8.91 -0.89 -12.60
C ARG A 48 9.74 0.18 -13.34
N ARG A 49 9.47 1.44 -13.05
CA ARG A 49 10.16 2.61 -13.64
C ARG A 49 10.50 3.56 -12.53
N ALA A 50 11.71 4.09 -12.60
CA ALA A 50 12.11 5.20 -11.74
C ALA A 50 11.27 6.45 -12.04
N VAL A 51 11.16 7.30 -11.05
CA VAL A 51 10.61 8.65 -11.17
C VAL A 51 11.72 9.60 -10.72
N ASP A 52 11.99 10.62 -11.50
CA ASP A 52 13.04 11.58 -11.19
C ASP A 52 12.72 12.34 -9.89
N GLY A 53 13.77 12.72 -9.16
CA GLY A 53 13.64 13.50 -7.93
C GLY A 53 13.11 12.71 -6.73
N GLN A 54 13.18 11.36 -6.74
CA GLN A 54 12.78 10.55 -5.58
C GLN A 54 13.73 10.81 -4.39
N PRO A 55 13.20 11.23 -3.23
CA PRO A 55 14.02 11.47 -2.03
C PRO A 55 14.36 10.19 -1.26
N TYR A 56 13.80 9.05 -1.64
CA TYR A 56 13.91 7.77 -0.93
C TYR A 56 14.77 6.78 -1.70
N GLU A 57 15.31 5.78 -1.01
CA GLU A 57 15.97 4.66 -1.66
C GLU A 57 15.00 3.98 -2.63
N PHE A 58 15.44 3.81 -3.88
CA PHE A 58 14.60 3.29 -4.95
C PHE A 58 15.20 2.02 -5.56
N HIS A 59 14.36 0.99 -5.68
CA HIS A 59 14.69 -0.24 -6.40
C HIS A 59 13.76 -0.44 -7.60
N ARG A 60 14.34 -0.74 -8.75
CA ARG A 60 13.54 -1.16 -9.90
C ARG A 60 13.09 -2.61 -9.70
N CYS A 61 11.78 -2.82 -9.53
CA CYS A 61 11.19 -4.13 -9.31
C CYS A 61 9.82 -4.24 -9.96
N ASP A 62 9.56 -5.35 -10.65
CA ASP A 62 8.19 -5.79 -10.96
C ASP A 62 7.78 -6.77 -9.86
N ILE A 63 6.85 -6.35 -9.02
CA ILE A 63 6.39 -7.17 -7.87
C ILE A 63 5.64 -8.45 -8.27
N ARG A 64 5.38 -8.68 -9.56
CA ARG A 64 4.80 -9.92 -10.10
C ARG A 64 5.86 -10.95 -10.47
N ASP A 65 7.12 -10.53 -10.52
CA ASP A 65 8.26 -11.37 -10.86
C ASP A 65 8.98 -11.82 -9.58
N GLU A 66 8.99 -13.12 -9.35
CA GLU A 66 9.52 -13.71 -8.13
C GLU A 66 11.02 -13.41 -7.92
N ASP A 67 11.81 -13.51 -8.99
CA ASP A 67 13.25 -13.25 -8.90
C ASP A 67 13.53 -11.78 -8.58
N SER A 68 12.73 -10.86 -9.14
CA SER A 68 12.84 -9.42 -8.81
C SER A 68 12.47 -9.15 -7.36
N VAL A 69 11.42 -9.79 -6.82
CA VAL A 69 11.01 -9.63 -5.42
C VAL A 69 12.03 -10.23 -4.47
N LYS A 70 12.51 -11.44 -4.77
CA LYS A 70 13.55 -12.12 -3.98
C LYS A 70 14.82 -11.27 -3.89
N ARG A 71 15.25 -10.71 -5.01
CA ARG A 71 16.40 -9.80 -5.08
C ARG A 71 16.17 -8.55 -4.25
N LEU A 72 15.04 -7.87 -4.42
CA LEU A 72 14.68 -6.68 -3.67
C LEU A 72 14.73 -6.91 -2.15
N VAL A 73 14.07 -7.94 -1.65
CA VAL A 73 14.03 -8.22 -0.21
C VAL A 73 15.40 -8.67 0.30
N GLY A 74 16.16 -9.42 -0.50
CA GLY A 74 17.53 -9.80 -0.19
C GLY A 74 18.45 -8.59 -0.04
N GLU A 75 18.46 -7.67 -1.01
CA GLU A 75 19.24 -6.43 -0.97
C GLU A 75 18.88 -5.55 0.24
N ILE A 76 17.59 -5.47 0.61
CA ILE A 76 17.15 -4.77 1.82
C ILE A 76 17.75 -5.43 3.07
N GLY A 77 17.69 -6.76 3.16
CA GLY A 77 18.24 -7.52 4.28
C GLY A 77 19.76 -7.35 4.40
N GLU A 78 20.48 -7.40 3.29
CA GLU A 78 21.95 -7.21 3.24
C GLU A 78 22.36 -5.78 3.62
N ARG A 79 21.64 -4.78 3.12
CA ARG A 79 22.00 -3.36 3.29
C ARG A 79 21.62 -2.79 4.65
N HIS A 80 20.42 -3.13 5.12
CA HIS A 80 19.86 -2.56 6.33
C HIS A 80 19.85 -3.53 7.53
N GLY A 81 20.12 -4.82 7.30
CA GLY A 81 20.06 -5.84 8.32
C GLY A 81 18.65 -6.15 8.85
N ARG A 82 17.62 -5.47 8.31
CA ARG A 82 16.24 -5.56 8.80
C ARG A 82 15.22 -5.05 7.79
N LEU A 83 14.00 -5.51 7.93
CA LEU A 83 12.79 -4.93 7.34
C LEU A 83 11.69 -4.95 8.41
N ASP A 84 11.34 -3.79 8.94
CA ASP A 84 10.35 -3.71 10.03
C ASP A 84 8.91 -3.66 9.52
N MET A 85 8.73 -3.05 8.34
CA MET A 85 7.41 -2.75 7.82
C MET A 85 7.38 -2.96 6.31
N LEU A 86 6.29 -3.57 5.84
CA LEU A 86 5.95 -3.65 4.42
C LEU A 86 4.59 -2.98 4.20
N VAL A 87 4.50 -2.07 3.23
CA VAL A 87 3.24 -1.54 2.75
C VAL A 87 3.01 -2.00 1.31
N ASN A 88 2.10 -2.94 1.12
CA ASN A 88 1.64 -3.40 -0.19
C ASN A 88 0.66 -2.38 -0.77
N ASN A 89 1.19 -1.38 -1.45
CA ASN A 89 0.39 -0.32 -2.08
C ASN A 89 0.29 -0.46 -3.61
N ALA A 90 1.31 -1.03 -4.26
CA ALA A 90 1.29 -1.15 -5.72
C ALA A 90 0.07 -1.95 -6.20
N GLY A 91 -0.71 -1.34 -7.08
CA GLY A 91 -1.96 -1.93 -7.56
C GLY A 91 -2.72 -0.98 -8.48
N GLY A 92 -3.97 -1.33 -8.76
CA GLY A 92 -4.89 -0.55 -9.57
C GLY A 92 -5.47 -1.33 -10.75
N SER A 93 -6.41 -0.70 -11.44
CA SER A 93 -7.02 -1.22 -12.67
C SER A 93 -7.40 -0.06 -13.58
N PRO A 94 -7.17 -0.14 -14.88
CA PRO A 94 -7.89 0.67 -15.85
C PRO A 94 -9.39 0.33 -15.81
N TYR A 95 -10.22 1.27 -16.24
CA TYR A 95 -11.65 1.02 -16.44
C TYR A 95 -11.86 0.08 -17.64
N ALA A 96 -12.62 -0.99 -17.44
CA ALA A 96 -13.08 -1.86 -18.53
C ALA A 96 -14.31 -2.66 -18.05
N LEU A 97 -15.40 -2.61 -18.81
CA LEU A 97 -16.60 -3.41 -18.51
C LEU A 97 -16.26 -4.92 -18.60
N ALA A 98 -16.82 -5.70 -17.70
CA ALA A 98 -16.52 -7.14 -17.61
C ALA A 98 -16.86 -7.92 -18.90
N ALA A 99 -17.90 -7.49 -19.63
CA ALA A 99 -18.30 -8.09 -20.89
C ALA A 99 -17.35 -7.78 -22.07
N GLU A 100 -16.56 -6.70 -21.95
CA GLU A 100 -15.70 -6.18 -23.04
C GLU A 100 -14.22 -6.53 -22.81
N ALA A 101 -13.84 -6.67 -21.55
CA ALA A 101 -12.46 -6.94 -21.16
C ALA A 101 -12.06 -8.40 -21.49
N THR A 102 -10.83 -8.58 -21.97
CA THR A 102 -10.31 -9.92 -22.28
C THR A 102 -10.00 -10.69 -20.99
N HIS A 103 -10.02 -12.04 -21.08
CA HIS A 103 -9.59 -12.89 -19.97
C HIS A 103 -8.16 -12.55 -19.51
N ASN A 104 -7.24 -12.26 -20.42
CA ASN A 104 -5.88 -11.87 -20.08
C ASN A 104 -5.80 -10.52 -19.32
N PHE A 105 -6.70 -9.58 -19.63
CA PHE A 105 -6.83 -8.35 -18.85
C PHE A 105 -7.21 -8.67 -17.39
N HIS A 106 -8.27 -9.46 -17.17
CA HIS A 106 -8.71 -9.84 -15.83
C HIS A 106 -7.63 -10.60 -15.06
N ARG A 107 -6.94 -11.56 -15.70
CA ARG A 107 -5.84 -12.31 -15.10
C ARG A 107 -4.73 -11.36 -14.59
N LYS A 108 -4.30 -10.38 -15.41
CA LYS A 108 -3.27 -9.41 -15.03
C LYS A 108 -3.69 -8.51 -13.86
N ILE A 109 -4.99 -8.18 -13.77
CA ILE A 109 -5.51 -7.39 -12.64
C ILE A 109 -5.47 -8.20 -11.35
N VAL A 110 -5.88 -9.47 -11.37
CA VAL A 110 -5.81 -10.36 -10.19
C VAL A 110 -4.35 -10.59 -9.80
N GLU A 111 -3.48 -10.88 -10.76
CA GLU A 111 -2.05 -11.07 -10.54
C GLU A 111 -1.42 -9.87 -9.80
N LEU A 112 -1.68 -8.65 -10.27
CA LEU A 112 -1.12 -7.44 -9.68
C LEU A 112 -1.70 -7.12 -8.28
N ASN A 113 -2.99 -7.35 -8.05
CA ASN A 113 -3.69 -6.85 -6.86
C ASN A 113 -3.89 -7.90 -5.75
N VAL A 114 -3.58 -9.18 -5.99
CA VAL A 114 -3.64 -10.27 -5.00
C VAL A 114 -2.33 -11.04 -4.96
N LEU A 115 -1.91 -11.65 -6.09
CA LEU A 115 -0.78 -12.57 -6.08
C LEU A 115 0.54 -11.85 -5.85
N ALA A 116 0.72 -10.66 -6.42
CA ALA A 116 1.94 -9.88 -6.20
C ALA A 116 2.08 -9.39 -4.75
N PRO A 117 1.05 -8.82 -4.08
CA PRO A 117 1.11 -8.57 -2.63
C PRO A 117 1.43 -9.82 -1.79
N LEU A 118 0.85 -10.97 -2.13
CA LEU A 118 1.16 -12.22 -1.44
C LEU A 118 2.64 -12.58 -1.60
N LEU A 119 3.16 -12.55 -2.83
CA LEU A 119 4.56 -12.86 -3.14
C LEU A 119 5.53 -11.94 -2.36
N VAL A 120 5.31 -10.62 -2.39
CA VAL A 120 6.14 -9.68 -1.64
C VAL A 120 6.05 -9.95 -0.13
N SER A 121 4.84 -10.22 0.37
CA SER A 121 4.63 -10.52 1.79
C SER A 121 5.32 -11.81 2.22
N GLN A 122 5.33 -12.85 1.40
CA GLN A 122 6.04 -14.11 1.70
C GLN A 122 7.54 -13.88 1.90
N HIS A 123 8.18 -13.17 0.97
CA HIS A 123 9.61 -12.87 1.09
C HIS A 123 9.91 -11.94 2.27
N ALA A 124 9.10 -10.91 2.49
CA ALA A 124 9.24 -10.01 3.64
C ALA A 124 9.05 -10.77 4.97
N ASN A 125 8.06 -11.67 5.04
CA ASN A 125 7.81 -12.48 6.23
C ASN A 125 9.00 -13.35 6.62
N VAL A 126 9.70 -13.96 5.65
CA VAL A 126 10.92 -14.75 5.95
C VAL A 126 11.94 -13.91 6.70
N LEU A 127 12.20 -12.68 6.24
CA LEU A 127 13.12 -11.77 6.90
C LEU A 127 12.60 -11.31 8.27
N MET A 128 11.32 -10.93 8.36
CA MET A 128 10.68 -10.49 9.59
C MET A 128 10.62 -11.59 10.66
N GLN A 129 10.34 -12.84 10.29
CA GLN A 129 10.33 -13.99 11.24
C GLN A 129 11.71 -14.26 11.83
N ALA A 130 12.79 -14.00 11.09
CA ALA A 130 14.15 -14.17 11.58
C ALA A 130 14.59 -13.04 12.53
N GLN A 131 13.92 -11.90 12.53
CA GLN A 131 14.24 -10.74 13.38
C GLN A 131 13.75 -10.92 14.82
N PRO A 132 14.44 -10.34 15.83
CA PRO A 132 13.98 -10.39 17.23
C PRO A 132 12.59 -9.77 17.43
N ASN A 133 12.33 -8.63 16.76
CA ASN A 133 11.11 -7.84 16.95
C ASN A 133 10.01 -8.16 15.92
N GLY A 134 10.22 -9.15 15.04
CA GLY A 134 9.24 -9.47 14.01
C GLY A 134 9.04 -8.34 13.00
N GLY A 135 7.81 -8.10 12.58
CA GLY A 135 7.48 -7.05 11.63
C GLY A 135 5.98 -6.74 11.52
N SER A 136 5.65 -5.80 10.65
CA SER A 136 4.26 -5.42 10.35
C SER A 136 4.04 -5.28 8.85
N ILE A 137 2.97 -5.87 8.35
CA ILE A 137 2.56 -5.78 6.94
C ILE A 137 1.21 -5.05 6.86
N VAL A 138 1.14 -4.04 6.00
CA VAL A 138 -0.09 -3.28 5.75
C VAL A 138 -0.46 -3.40 4.27
N ASN A 139 -1.61 -3.98 3.99
CA ASN A 139 -2.16 -4.12 2.66
C ASN A 139 -3.10 -2.95 2.32
N ILE A 140 -2.85 -2.25 1.23
CA ILE A 140 -3.74 -1.18 0.76
C ILE A 140 -4.86 -1.81 -0.08
N CYS A 141 -6.01 -1.96 0.55
CA CYS A 141 -7.25 -2.47 -0.03
C CYS A 141 -8.11 -1.34 -0.62
N SER A 142 -9.35 -1.61 -0.94
CA SER A 142 -10.25 -0.63 -1.58
C SER A 142 -11.71 -0.90 -1.23
N VAL A 143 -12.50 0.16 -1.12
CA VAL A 143 -13.96 0.05 -1.05
C VAL A 143 -14.57 -0.71 -2.22
N SER A 144 -13.86 -0.80 -3.36
CA SER A 144 -14.26 -1.63 -4.50
C SER A 144 -14.31 -3.13 -4.18
N GLY A 145 -13.61 -3.58 -3.11
CA GLY A 145 -13.73 -4.95 -2.61
C GLY A 145 -15.00 -5.20 -1.78
N ARG A 146 -15.69 -4.15 -1.35
CA ARG A 146 -16.84 -4.21 -0.43
C ARG A 146 -18.17 -3.74 -1.04
N ARG A 147 -18.12 -3.07 -2.19
CA ARG A 147 -19.31 -2.56 -2.89
C ARG A 147 -19.17 -2.75 -4.40
N PRO A 148 -20.30 -2.79 -5.13
CA PRO A 148 -20.26 -2.80 -6.59
C PRO A 148 -19.50 -1.60 -7.15
N THR A 149 -18.61 -1.87 -8.11
CA THR A 149 -17.86 -0.83 -8.81
C THR A 149 -17.81 -1.20 -10.31
N PRO A 150 -18.80 -0.78 -11.12
CA PRO A 150 -18.82 -1.05 -12.56
C PRO A 150 -17.52 -0.63 -13.25
N GLY A 151 -17.07 -1.43 -14.21
CA GLY A 151 -15.82 -1.19 -14.95
C GLY A 151 -14.54 -1.64 -14.21
N THR A 152 -14.67 -2.19 -12.98
CA THR A 152 -13.51 -2.68 -12.21
C THR A 152 -13.77 -4.05 -11.57
N ALA A 153 -14.54 -4.95 -12.22
CA ALA A 153 -14.98 -6.21 -11.65
C ALA A 153 -13.82 -7.07 -11.10
N ALA A 154 -12.79 -7.33 -11.91
CA ALA A 154 -11.63 -8.11 -11.48
C ALA A 154 -10.83 -7.41 -10.36
N TYR A 155 -10.78 -6.08 -10.36
CA TYR A 155 -10.12 -5.31 -9.31
C TYR A 155 -10.89 -5.39 -7.98
N GLY A 156 -12.22 -5.23 -8.02
CA GLY A 156 -13.05 -5.38 -6.83
C GLY A 156 -12.90 -6.78 -6.21
N ALA A 157 -13.00 -7.83 -7.04
CA ALA A 157 -12.79 -9.22 -6.61
C ALA A 157 -11.38 -9.41 -6.02
N ALA A 158 -10.35 -8.84 -6.65
CA ALA A 158 -8.98 -8.93 -6.17
C ALA A 158 -8.80 -8.21 -4.82
N LYS A 159 -9.40 -7.03 -4.64
CA LYS A 159 -9.28 -6.30 -3.35
C LYS A 159 -10.05 -6.98 -2.23
N ALA A 160 -11.19 -7.61 -2.51
CA ALA A 160 -11.88 -8.47 -1.55
C ALA A 160 -11.02 -9.70 -1.19
N GLY A 161 -10.38 -10.32 -2.18
CA GLY A 161 -9.43 -11.41 -1.97
C GLY A 161 -8.22 -10.99 -1.12
N LEU A 162 -7.68 -9.78 -1.33
CA LEU A 162 -6.58 -9.24 -0.53
C LEU A 162 -7.00 -8.96 0.93
N GLU A 163 -8.25 -8.55 1.18
CA GLU A 163 -8.79 -8.41 2.54
C GLU A 163 -8.87 -9.79 3.24
N ASN A 164 -9.39 -10.81 2.56
CA ASN A 164 -9.44 -12.16 3.12
C ASN A 164 -8.03 -12.74 3.34
N LEU A 165 -7.11 -12.54 2.38
CA LEU A 165 -5.72 -12.93 2.53
C LEU A 165 -5.07 -12.26 3.75
N THR A 166 -5.35 -10.99 4.00
CA THR A 166 -4.84 -10.26 5.17
C THR A 166 -5.21 -10.96 6.48
N THR A 167 -6.47 -11.34 6.64
CA THR A 167 -6.93 -12.02 7.86
C THR A 167 -6.32 -13.41 8.04
N THR A 168 -6.13 -14.14 6.94
CA THR A 168 -5.48 -15.45 6.96
C THR A 168 -4.01 -15.34 7.39
N LEU A 169 -3.27 -14.43 6.75
CA LEU A 169 -1.85 -14.24 7.05
C LEU A 169 -1.60 -13.68 8.45
N ALA A 170 -2.54 -12.88 8.98
CA ALA A 170 -2.49 -12.40 10.36
C ALA A 170 -2.45 -13.56 11.37
N VAL A 171 -3.22 -14.63 11.11
CA VAL A 171 -3.24 -15.82 11.96
C VAL A 171 -2.01 -16.70 11.72
N GLU A 172 -1.64 -16.94 10.46
CA GLU A 172 -0.53 -17.84 10.12
C GLU A 172 0.84 -17.32 10.59
N TRP A 173 1.04 -16.00 10.61
CA TRP A 173 2.35 -15.39 10.86
C TRP A 173 2.51 -14.83 12.27
N ALA A 174 1.43 -14.86 13.05
CA ALA A 174 1.48 -14.52 14.46
C ALA A 174 2.40 -15.48 15.25
N PRO A 175 2.97 -15.06 16.40
CA PRO A 175 2.84 -13.74 17.00
C PRO A 175 3.85 -12.71 16.46
N LYS A 176 4.78 -13.10 15.60
CA LYS A 176 5.92 -12.25 15.22
C LYS A 176 5.57 -11.20 14.16
N VAL A 177 4.68 -11.52 13.23
CA VAL A 177 4.34 -10.60 12.14
C VAL A 177 2.86 -10.30 12.18
N ARG A 178 2.53 -9.02 12.34
CA ARG A 178 1.15 -8.51 12.26
C ARG A 178 0.80 -8.20 10.80
N VAL A 179 -0.42 -8.52 10.39
CA VAL A 179 -0.88 -8.23 9.02
C VAL A 179 -2.22 -7.52 9.09
N ASN A 180 -2.28 -6.30 8.56
CA ASN A 180 -3.46 -5.45 8.58
C ASN A 180 -3.80 -4.91 7.19
N ALA A 181 -5.00 -4.39 7.01
CA ALA A 181 -5.44 -3.74 5.79
C ALA A 181 -6.02 -2.35 6.05
N VAL A 182 -5.75 -1.42 5.13
CA VAL A 182 -6.43 -0.14 5.02
C VAL A 182 -7.37 -0.19 3.83
N VAL A 183 -8.68 -0.11 4.07
CA VAL A 183 -9.70 -0.07 3.01
C VAL A 183 -9.91 1.37 2.57
N VAL A 184 -9.37 1.70 1.40
CA VAL A 184 -9.29 3.07 0.89
C VAL A 184 -10.50 3.40 0.04
N GLY A 185 -11.08 4.58 0.27
CA GLY A 185 -12.16 5.18 -0.53
C GLY A 185 -11.62 5.95 -1.74
N MET A 186 -12.24 7.09 -2.03
CA MET A 186 -11.82 7.99 -3.10
C MET A 186 -10.68 8.89 -2.63
N VAL A 187 -9.58 8.91 -3.38
CA VAL A 187 -8.37 9.68 -3.06
C VAL A 187 -8.06 10.64 -4.19
N GLU A 188 -7.73 11.85 -3.84
CA GLU A 188 -7.22 12.84 -4.78
C GLU A 188 -5.72 12.59 -5.03
N THR A 189 -5.36 12.44 -6.30
CA THR A 189 -3.99 12.23 -6.74
C THR A 189 -3.75 13.03 -8.01
N GLU A 190 -2.51 13.12 -8.46
CA GLU A 190 -2.14 13.72 -9.75
C GLU A 190 -2.81 13.06 -10.97
N ARG A 191 -3.52 11.95 -10.75
CA ARG A 191 -4.22 11.18 -11.80
C ARG A 191 -5.73 11.14 -11.59
N SER A 192 -6.27 11.95 -10.72
CA SER A 192 -7.71 11.95 -10.40
C SER A 192 -8.60 12.16 -11.61
N GLU A 193 -8.16 13.00 -12.55
CA GLU A 193 -8.90 13.25 -13.81
C GLU A 193 -9.11 11.97 -14.65
N LEU A 194 -8.15 11.03 -14.63
CA LEU A 194 -8.28 9.76 -15.35
C LEU A 194 -9.37 8.85 -14.79
N PHE A 195 -9.75 9.04 -13.53
CA PHE A 195 -10.70 8.17 -12.81
C PHE A 195 -12.04 8.85 -12.54
N TYR A 196 -12.03 10.16 -12.32
CA TYR A 196 -13.21 10.92 -11.89
C TYR A 196 -13.68 11.95 -12.93
N GLY A 197 -12.89 12.20 -13.99
CA GLY A 197 -13.17 13.20 -15.01
C GLY A 197 -12.64 14.59 -14.66
N ASP A 198 -13.27 15.62 -15.19
CA ASP A 198 -12.88 17.01 -14.99
C ASP A 198 -13.10 17.51 -13.53
N ALA A 199 -12.71 18.75 -13.27
CA ALA A 199 -12.80 19.35 -11.93
C ALA A 199 -14.24 19.34 -11.36
N GLU A 200 -15.25 19.56 -12.22
CA GLU A 200 -16.67 19.52 -11.81
C GLU A 200 -17.09 18.09 -11.43
N SER A 201 -16.65 17.09 -12.19
CA SER A 201 -16.90 15.69 -11.91
C SER A 201 -16.21 15.25 -10.62
N ILE A 202 -14.97 15.69 -10.38
CA ILE A 202 -14.25 15.46 -9.13
C ILE A 202 -15.01 16.08 -7.96
N ALA A 203 -15.52 17.30 -8.09
CA ALA A 203 -16.31 17.96 -7.05
C ALA A 203 -17.62 17.19 -6.76
N ARG A 204 -18.31 16.70 -7.79
CA ARG A 204 -19.50 15.85 -7.62
C ARG A 204 -19.17 14.55 -6.87
N VAL A 205 -18.04 13.91 -7.19
CA VAL A 205 -17.60 12.71 -6.46
C VAL A 205 -17.27 13.06 -5.00
N ALA A 206 -16.56 14.15 -4.75
CA ALA A 206 -16.24 14.62 -3.40
C ALA A 206 -17.49 14.87 -2.56
N ALA A 207 -18.55 15.43 -3.15
CA ALA A 207 -19.84 15.67 -2.47
C ALA A 207 -20.56 14.36 -2.06
N THR A 208 -20.23 13.21 -2.64
CA THR A 208 -20.77 11.91 -2.21
C THR A 208 -20.03 11.33 -0.99
N VAL A 209 -18.88 11.88 -0.65
CA VAL A 209 -18.11 11.45 0.53
C VAL A 209 -18.68 12.16 1.76
N PRO A 210 -19.06 11.46 2.83
CA PRO A 210 -19.62 12.07 4.03
C PRO A 210 -18.73 13.16 4.67
N LEU A 211 -17.41 13.08 4.51
CA LEU A 211 -16.46 14.10 4.97
C LEU A 211 -16.34 15.31 4.02
N GLY A 212 -17.14 15.37 2.95
CA GLY A 212 -17.21 16.50 2.01
C GLY A 212 -15.95 16.71 1.14
N ARG A 213 -15.00 15.78 1.16
CA ARG A 213 -13.78 15.83 0.35
C ARG A 213 -13.27 14.45 -0.04
N LEU A 214 -12.47 14.38 -1.07
CA LEU A 214 -11.63 13.22 -1.33
C LEU A 214 -10.54 13.11 -0.26
N ALA A 215 -10.09 11.89 0.04
CA ALA A 215 -8.92 11.70 0.90
C ALA A 215 -7.66 12.22 0.19
N ARG A 216 -6.71 12.70 0.95
CA ARG A 216 -5.36 13.00 0.47
C ARG A 216 -4.49 11.76 0.63
N PRO A 217 -3.45 11.54 -0.19
CA PRO A 217 -2.50 10.44 -0.01
C PRO A 217 -1.94 10.31 1.41
N ALA A 218 -1.67 11.43 2.09
CA ALA A 218 -1.21 11.46 3.46
C ALA A 218 -2.24 10.89 4.47
N ASP A 219 -3.56 11.05 4.22
CA ASP A 219 -4.60 10.46 5.09
C ASP A 219 -4.45 8.92 5.16
N ILE A 220 -4.07 8.30 4.04
CA ILE A 220 -3.77 6.87 3.97
C ILE A 220 -2.43 6.55 4.62
N GLY A 221 -1.44 7.43 4.44
CA GLY A 221 -0.13 7.34 5.07
C GLY A 221 -0.20 7.27 6.59
N TRP A 222 -0.98 8.14 7.22
CA TRP A 222 -1.18 8.15 8.67
C TRP A 222 -1.83 6.87 9.19
N ALA A 223 -2.85 6.35 8.50
CA ALA A 223 -3.47 5.08 8.87
C ALA A 223 -2.49 3.91 8.75
N ALA A 224 -1.68 3.87 7.67
CA ALA A 224 -0.67 2.85 7.47
C ALA A 224 0.45 2.95 8.52
N ALA A 225 0.93 4.14 8.84
CA ALA A 225 1.96 4.37 9.85
C ALA A 225 1.49 3.95 11.25
N PHE A 226 0.26 4.28 11.64
CA PHE A 226 -0.35 3.80 12.88
C PHE A 226 -0.38 2.27 12.94
N LEU A 227 -0.95 1.60 11.93
CA LEU A 227 -1.06 0.14 11.90
C LEU A 227 0.31 -0.55 11.87
N ALA A 228 1.32 0.08 11.28
CA ALA A 228 2.67 -0.45 11.24
C ALA A 228 3.42 -0.27 12.57
N SER A 229 3.03 0.69 13.39
CA SER A 229 3.72 1.09 14.64
C SER A 229 3.44 0.16 15.82
N ASP A 230 4.20 0.36 16.90
CA ASP A 230 4.01 -0.32 18.18
C ASP A 230 2.71 0.12 18.88
N ALA A 231 2.15 1.30 18.53
CA ALA A 231 0.84 1.74 19.02
C ALA A 231 -0.30 0.79 18.58
N ALA A 232 -0.09 0.03 17.51
CA ALA A 232 -1.01 -1.00 17.02
C ALA A 232 -0.53 -2.43 17.35
N SER A 233 0.26 -2.63 18.41
CA SER A 233 0.88 -3.92 18.76
C SER A 233 -0.14 -5.05 18.99
N TYR A 234 -1.38 -4.72 19.31
CA TYR A 234 -2.48 -5.69 19.51
C TYR A 234 -3.53 -5.66 18.38
N ILE A 235 -3.18 -5.08 17.23
CA ILE A 235 -4.04 -5.04 16.04
C ILE A 235 -3.41 -5.88 14.93
N SER A 236 -4.09 -6.96 14.58
CA SER A 236 -3.71 -7.88 13.49
C SER A 236 -4.94 -8.58 12.91
#